data_e178c3b331fda9f7122bdb90942b90c2
#
_entry.id   e178c3b331fda9f7122bdb90942b90c2
#
_cell.length_a   1.000
_cell.length_b   1.000
_cell.length_c   1.000
_cell.angle_alpha   90.00
_cell.angle_beta   90.00
_cell.angle_gamma   90.00
#
_symmetry.space_group_name_H-M   'P 1'
#
loop_
_entity.id
_entity.type
_entity.pdbx_description
1 polymer ?
#
loop_
_entity_poly.entity_id
_entity_poly.type
_entity_poly.pdbx_seq_one_letter_code
_entity_poly.pdbx_strand_id
1 'polypeptide(L)'
;GDGRMDVMVANDTVQNFLFHNQGDGRFREMGAQWGLAFDRNGQSTGAMGIDAAHIHNDGSLGIAIGNFANEMTSLYVSQGKPDQFADESIIDGVGPASRLKLSFGLFFFDYDLDGRPDLFQANGHVENEIHRVQTSQYFLQPPQLFWNCGDACRATYRVVRDDESGALSRAVAGRGAAYADIDGDGDLDVVVTQVGGKPLLLRNDQALGHHWLRLRLHGRGANKDAIGARVALKVGGKVERARVMPTRSYLSQMELPVTFGLGKADHYDSLEILWPDGRKQEIPGLALDKLHQVREN
;
A
#
# COMPACT_ATOMS: atom_id res chain seq x y z
N GLY A 1 16.10 -8.15 -1.03
CA GLY A 1 16.80 -7.03 -1.38
C GLY A 1 18.10 -7.13 -2.17
N ASP A 2 18.22 -8.05 -3.15
CA ASP A 2 19.42 -8.22 -4.00
C ASP A 2 19.43 -7.32 -5.26
N GLY A 3 18.44 -6.44 -5.37
CA GLY A 3 18.31 -5.51 -6.50
C GLY A 3 17.59 -6.08 -7.72
N ARG A 4 17.24 -7.35 -7.72
CA ARG A 4 16.47 -8.01 -8.79
C ARG A 4 14.97 -7.91 -8.51
N MET A 5 14.17 -8.00 -9.59
CA MET A 5 12.72 -7.98 -9.50
C MET A 5 12.20 -9.40 -9.24
N ASP A 6 11.58 -9.62 -8.11
CA ASP A 6 10.82 -10.81 -7.80
C ASP A 6 9.34 -10.62 -8.16
N VAL A 7 8.59 -11.71 -8.28
CA VAL A 7 7.15 -11.66 -8.58
C VAL A 7 6.39 -12.41 -7.50
N MET A 8 5.51 -11.71 -6.80
CA MET A 8 4.55 -12.32 -5.89
C MET A 8 3.17 -12.39 -6.53
N VAL A 9 2.52 -13.54 -6.38
CA VAL A 9 1.18 -13.79 -6.91
C VAL A 9 0.25 -14.14 -5.76
N ALA A 10 -0.74 -13.30 -5.52
CA ALA A 10 -1.84 -13.56 -4.61
C ALA A 10 -2.88 -14.44 -5.34
N ASN A 11 -3.11 -15.64 -4.84
CA ASN A 11 -3.96 -16.65 -5.47
C ASN A 11 -5.26 -16.83 -4.70
N ASP A 12 -6.36 -16.88 -5.43
CA ASP A 12 -7.67 -17.19 -4.88
C ASP A 12 -7.77 -18.69 -4.56
N THR A 13 -8.00 -19.02 -3.28
CA THR A 13 -8.24 -20.37 -2.73
C THR A 13 -7.11 -21.41 -2.83
N VAL A 14 -5.94 -21.01 -3.36
CA VAL A 14 -4.73 -21.83 -3.36
C VAL A 14 -3.56 -21.04 -2.78
N GLN A 15 -2.44 -21.71 -2.49
CA GLN A 15 -1.25 -21.03 -1.93
C GLN A 15 -0.79 -19.87 -2.80
N ASN A 16 -0.33 -18.79 -2.17
CA ASN A 16 0.35 -17.70 -2.88
C ASN A 16 1.71 -18.17 -3.40
N PHE A 17 2.17 -17.58 -4.49
CA PHE A 17 3.50 -17.86 -5.03
C PHE A 17 4.42 -16.66 -4.90
N LEU A 18 5.68 -16.95 -4.59
CA LEU A 18 6.78 -15.99 -4.73
C LEU A 18 7.81 -16.56 -5.69
N PHE A 19 7.91 -15.97 -6.85
CA PHE A 19 8.93 -16.29 -7.84
C PHE A 19 10.16 -15.41 -7.64
N HIS A 20 11.17 -15.97 -6.98
CA HIS A 20 12.44 -15.30 -6.72
C HIS A 20 13.34 -15.37 -7.97
N ASN A 21 13.80 -14.20 -8.41
CA ASN A 21 14.66 -14.05 -9.60
C ASN A 21 16.09 -14.46 -9.30
N GLN A 22 16.58 -15.51 -9.97
CA GLN A 22 17.93 -16.05 -9.78
C GLN A 22 19.03 -15.23 -10.49
N GLY A 23 18.65 -14.25 -11.33
CA GLY A 23 19.60 -13.38 -12.04
C GLY A 23 20.11 -13.92 -13.37
N ASP A 24 19.77 -15.17 -13.71
CA ASP A 24 20.15 -15.86 -14.95
C ASP A 24 18.98 -16.03 -15.94
N GLY A 25 17.92 -15.23 -15.77
CA GLY A 25 16.68 -15.33 -16.53
C GLY A 25 15.72 -16.42 -16.02
N ARG A 26 16.00 -17.02 -14.87
CA ARG A 26 15.17 -18.04 -14.23
C ARG A 26 14.57 -17.53 -12.94
N PHE A 27 13.41 -18.06 -12.61
CA PHE A 27 12.73 -17.86 -11.35
C PHE A 27 12.61 -19.17 -10.58
N ARG A 28 12.72 -19.08 -9.26
CA ARG A 28 12.44 -20.19 -8.34
C ARG A 28 11.27 -19.83 -7.46
N GLU A 29 10.29 -20.73 -7.36
CA GLU A 29 9.16 -20.56 -6.42
C GLU A 29 9.66 -20.79 -4.99
N MET A 30 9.41 -19.80 -4.10
CA MET A 30 9.91 -19.74 -2.73
C MET A 30 8.82 -19.37 -1.71
N GLY A 31 7.55 -19.24 -2.12
CA GLY A 31 6.47 -18.73 -1.28
C GLY A 31 6.33 -19.47 0.05
N ALA A 32 6.28 -20.79 0.02
CA ALA A 32 6.18 -21.59 1.24
C ALA A 32 7.44 -21.50 2.10
N GLN A 33 8.62 -21.53 1.47
CA GLN A 33 9.89 -21.48 2.19
C GLN A 33 10.13 -20.13 2.88
N TRP A 34 9.63 -19.03 2.30
CA TRP A 34 9.80 -17.69 2.84
C TRP A 34 8.63 -17.23 3.71
N GLY A 35 7.61 -18.08 3.92
CA GLY A 35 6.47 -17.80 4.80
C GLY A 35 5.39 -16.91 4.16
N LEU A 36 5.29 -16.88 2.83
CA LEU A 36 4.35 -16.04 2.06
C LEU A 36 3.19 -16.82 1.43
N ALA A 37 3.27 -18.17 1.42
CA ALA A 37 2.31 -19.02 0.71
C ALA A 37 0.95 -19.14 1.41
N PHE A 38 0.91 -19.03 2.73
CA PHE A 38 -0.24 -19.32 3.57
C PHE A 38 -0.43 -18.25 4.63
N ASP A 39 -1.66 -18.19 5.18
CA ASP A 39 -1.93 -17.37 6.35
C ASP A 39 -1.20 -17.90 7.61
N ARG A 40 -1.34 -17.20 8.73
CA ARG A 40 -0.72 -17.58 9.99
C ARG A 40 -1.13 -18.97 10.52
N ASN A 41 -2.26 -19.54 10.04
CA ASN A 41 -2.77 -20.85 10.42
C ASN A 41 -2.35 -21.93 9.41
N GLY A 42 -1.56 -21.61 8.40
CA GLY A 42 -1.14 -22.50 7.34
C GLY A 42 -2.25 -22.81 6.32
N GLN A 43 -3.22 -21.91 6.17
CA GLN A 43 -4.33 -22.06 5.23
C GLN A 43 -4.12 -21.17 4.00
N SER A 44 -4.57 -21.65 2.85
CA SER A 44 -4.75 -20.82 1.66
C SER A 44 -5.94 -19.89 1.87
N THR A 45 -5.88 -18.68 1.33
CA THR A 45 -6.94 -17.67 1.42
C THR A 45 -7.51 -17.35 0.05
N GLY A 46 -8.72 -16.80 0.02
CA GLY A 46 -9.32 -16.22 -1.18
C GLY A 46 -8.74 -14.85 -1.46
N ALA A 47 -7.50 -14.82 -1.93
CA ALA A 47 -6.73 -13.60 -2.10
C ALA A 47 -7.17 -12.77 -3.32
N MET A 48 -7.18 -11.44 -3.18
CA MET A 48 -7.61 -10.47 -4.19
C MET A 48 -6.50 -9.44 -4.46
N GLY A 49 -6.62 -8.23 -3.92
CA GLY A 49 -5.63 -7.18 -4.07
C GLY A 49 -4.37 -7.42 -3.25
N ILE A 50 -3.25 -6.95 -3.78
CA ILE A 50 -1.94 -7.05 -3.12
C ILE A 50 -1.19 -5.74 -3.27
N ASP A 51 -0.49 -5.33 -2.22
CA ASP A 51 0.46 -4.22 -2.26
C ASP A 51 1.58 -4.41 -1.24
N ALA A 52 2.69 -3.65 -1.41
CA ALA A 52 3.86 -3.75 -0.55
C ALA A 52 4.46 -2.37 -0.26
N ALA A 53 4.85 -2.16 1.01
CA ALA A 53 5.51 -0.93 1.47
C ALA A 53 6.48 -1.20 2.62
N HIS A 54 7.36 -0.23 2.90
CA HIS A 54 8.19 -0.23 4.10
C HIS A 54 7.41 0.37 5.28
N ILE A 55 6.58 -0.44 5.92
CA ILE A 55 5.56 0.00 6.88
C ILE A 55 6.09 0.59 8.18
N HIS A 56 7.31 0.26 8.57
CA HIS A 56 7.95 0.76 9.81
C HIS A 56 9.06 1.79 9.56
N ASN A 57 9.37 2.10 8.30
CA ASN A 57 10.51 2.98 7.91
C ASN A 57 11.88 2.52 8.46
N ASP A 58 12.01 1.26 8.84
CA ASP A 58 13.21 0.62 9.37
C ASP A 58 13.93 -0.29 8.34
N GLY A 59 13.37 -0.36 7.14
CA GLY A 59 13.85 -1.23 6.07
C GLY A 59 13.11 -2.57 5.97
N SER A 60 12.26 -2.93 6.95
CA SER A 60 11.35 -4.07 6.83
C SER A 60 10.34 -3.85 5.70
N LEU A 61 9.97 -4.93 5.02
CA LEU A 61 8.96 -4.91 3.96
C LEU A 61 7.68 -5.54 4.49
N GLY A 62 6.58 -4.80 4.42
CA GLY A 62 5.23 -5.29 4.63
C GLY A 62 4.56 -5.60 3.29
N ILE A 63 3.87 -6.74 3.19
CA ILE A 63 3.06 -7.14 2.04
C ILE A 63 1.65 -7.41 2.54
N ALA A 64 0.69 -6.61 2.11
CA ALA A 64 -0.72 -6.80 2.46
C ALA A 64 -1.47 -7.50 1.33
N ILE A 65 -2.37 -8.42 1.69
CA ILE A 65 -3.26 -9.11 0.75
C ILE A 65 -4.69 -9.05 1.31
N GLY A 66 -5.61 -8.46 0.52
CA GLY A 66 -7.04 -8.48 0.80
C GLY A 66 -7.62 -9.86 0.52
N ASN A 67 -8.40 -10.40 1.44
CA ASN A 67 -8.93 -11.75 1.38
C ASN A 67 -10.46 -11.79 1.36
N PHE A 68 -11.00 -12.97 1.14
CA PHE A 68 -12.43 -13.26 1.16
C PHE A 68 -13.02 -13.06 2.56
N ALA A 69 -14.34 -12.87 2.63
CA ALA A 69 -15.07 -12.71 3.88
C ALA A 69 -14.85 -13.90 4.83
N ASN A 70 -14.76 -13.64 6.13
CA ASN A 70 -14.39 -14.55 7.22
C ASN A 70 -12.90 -14.91 7.28
N GLU A 71 -12.10 -14.45 6.33
CA GLU A 71 -10.64 -14.47 6.35
C GLU A 71 -10.13 -13.08 6.73
N MET A 72 -9.00 -13.02 7.40
CA MET A 72 -8.37 -11.74 7.72
C MET A 72 -7.57 -11.24 6.51
N THR A 73 -7.48 -9.93 6.31
CA THR A 73 -6.44 -9.36 5.45
C THR A 73 -5.09 -9.82 5.97
N SER A 74 -4.30 -10.50 5.14
CA SER A 74 -2.95 -10.93 5.50
C SER A 74 -2.00 -9.73 5.48
N LEU A 75 -1.07 -9.70 6.43
CA LEU A 75 0.00 -8.71 6.49
C LEU A 75 1.33 -9.44 6.78
N TYR A 76 2.05 -9.78 5.73
CA TYR A 76 3.34 -10.45 5.84
C TYR A 76 4.45 -9.42 6.04
N VAL A 77 5.18 -9.53 7.13
CA VAL A 77 6.29 -8.62 7.48
C VAL A 77 7.60 -9.38 7.47
N SER A 78 8.62 -8.79 6.85
CA SER A 78 9.97 -9.38 6.81
C SER A 78 10.62 -9.38 8.20
N GLN A 79 11.21 -10.53 8.58
CA GLN A 79 11.71 -10.82 9.94
C GLN A 79 13.22 -10.58 10.08
N GLY A 80 13.70 -9.37 9.76
CA GLY A 80 15.13 -9.01 9.84
C GLY A 80 16.02 -9.73 8.82
N LYS A 81 15.47 -10.64 8.02
CA LYS A 81 16.11 -11.27 6.88
C LYS A 81 15.22 -11.11 5.65
N PRO A 82 15.81 -10.87 4.46
CA PRO A 82 15.03 -10.58 3.25
C PRO A 82 14.25 -11.78 2.71
N ASP A 83 14.49 -12.98 3.23
CA ASP A 83 13.93 -14.26 2.82
C ASP A 83 13.07 -14.93 3.92
N GLN A 84 12.66 -14.19 4.92
CA GLN A 84 11.77 -14.69 5.99
C GLN A 84 10.66 -13.68 6.26
N PHE A 85 9.42 -14.15 6.17
CA PHE A 85 8.21 -13.36 6.46
C PHE A 85 7.33 -14.09 7.47
N ALA A 86 6.60 -13.30 8.26
CA ALA A 86 5.55 -13.79 9.14
C ALA A 86 4.27 -13.00 8.88
N ASP A 87 3.12 -13.67 8.97
CA ASP A 87 1.81 -12.99 8.95
C ASP A 87 1.58 -12.33 10.33
N GLU A 88 1.75 -11.01 10.38
CA GLU A 88 1.59 -10.17 11.57
C GLU A 88 0.24 -9.44 11.60
N SER A 89 -0.71 -9.82 10.74
CA SER A 89 -2.01 -9.15 10.61
C SER A 89 -2.74 -8.93 11.94
N ILE A 90 -2.65 -9.85 12.90
CA ILE A 90 -3.25 -9.70 14.23
C ILE A 90 -2.41 -8.77 15.12
N ILE A 91 -1.09 -8.94 15.13
CA ILE A 91 -0.18 -8.17 15.98
C ILE A 91 -0.22 -6.70 15.56
N ASP A 92 -0.22 -6.46 14.26
CA ASP A 92 -0.25 -5.12 13.68
C ASP A 92 -1.66 -4.50 13.57
N GLY A 93 -2.71 -5.22 13.98
CA GLY A 93 -4.05 -4.65 14.17
C GLY A 93 -4.95 -4.65 12.94
N VAL A 94 -4.50 -5.13 11.79
CA VAL A 94 -5.29 -5.16 10.54
C VAL A 94 -6.28 -6.31 10.53
N GLY A 95 -5.85 -7.51 10.92
CA GLY A 95 -6.61 -8.74 10.74
C GLY A 95 -7.98 -8.77 11.43
N PRO A 96 -8.09 -8.52 12.74
CA PRO A 96 -9.38 -8.60 13.43
C PRO A 96 -10.45 -7.67 12.85
N ALA A 97 -10.07 -6.45 12.43
CA ALA A 97 -11.01 -5.47 11.89
C ALA A 97 -11.44 -5.79 10.45
N SER A 98 -10.61 -6.48 9.67
CA SER A 98 -10.89 -6.86 8.29
C SER A 98 -11.65 -8.19 8.15
N ARG A 99 -11.67 -9.04 9.17
CA ARG A 99 -12.15 -10.42 9.08
C ARG A 99 -13.55 -10.59 8.47
N LEU A 100 -14.49 -9.69 8.76
CA LEU A 100 -15.85 -9.75 8.23
C LEU A 100 -16.02 -9.00 6.92
N LYS A 101 -14.94 -8.54 6.32
CA LYS A 101 -14.96 -7.85 5.02
C LYS A 101 -14.48 -8.79 3.93
N LEU A 102 -14.97 -8.56 2.71
CA LEU A 102 -14.40 -9.11 1.50
C LEU A 102 -13.67 -7.97 0.80
N SER A 103 -12.34 -8.03 0.78
CA SER A 103 -11.49 -6.93 0.37
C SER A 103 -10.91 -7.15 -1.03
N PHE A 104 -11.18 -6.23 -1.96
CA PHE A 104 -10.63 -6.25 -3.31
C PHE A 104 -9.49 -5.26 -3.48
N GLY A 105 -9.79 -3.99 -3.70
CA GLY A 105 -8.79 -2.94 -3.83
C GLY A 105 -8.08 -2.72 -2.50
N LEU A 106 -6.75 -2.77 -2.52
CA LEU A 106 -5.95 -2.61 -1.31
C LEU A 106 -4.62 -1.95 -1.69
N PHE A 107 -4.17 -0.95 -0.93
CA PHE A 107 -2.88 -0.30 -1.15
C PHE A 107 -2.39 0.41 0.10
N PHE A 108 -1.07 0.60 0.14
CA PHE A 108 -0.43 1.48 1.11
C PHE A 108 -0.27 2.89 0.54
N PHE A 109 -0.54 3.90 1.36
CA PHE A 109 -0.32 5.32 1.07
C PHE A 109 -0.22 6.08 2.39
N ASP A 110 0.27 7.29 2.37
CA ASP A 110 0.37 8.16 3.56
C ASP A 110 -0.79 9.19 3.47
N TYR A 111 -1.92 8.91 4.17
CA TYR A 111 -3.11 9.75 4.03
C TYR A 111 -3.04 11.03 4.84
N ASP A 112 -2.28 11.04 5.93
CA ASP A 112 -2.16 12.20 6.82
C ASP A 112 -0.78 12.90 6.73
N LEU A 113 0.05 12.48 5.78
CA LEU A 113 1.36 13.04 5.46
C LEU A 113 2.34 13.05 6.64
N ASP A 114 2.24 12.04 7.49
CA ASP A 114 3.12 11.92 8.66
C ASP A 114 4.38 11.08 8.42
N GLY A 115 4.57 10.59 7.17
CA GLY A 115 5.72 9.80 6.72
C GLY A 115 5.58 8.31 7.02
N ARG A 116 4.42 7.83 7.45
CA ARG A 116 4.14 6.41 7.69
C ARG A 116 3.09 5.88 6.71
N PRO A 117 3.35 4.75 6.03
CA PRO A 117 2.35 4.18 5.12
C PRO A 117 1.14 3.63 5.89
N ASP A 118 -0.03 4.18 5.60
CA ASP A 118 -1.33 3.69 6.01
C ASP A 118 -1.83 2.63 5.05
N LEU A 119 -2.86 1.87 5.44
CA LEU A 119 -3.44 0.84 4.59
C LEU A 119 -4.91 1.16 4.30
N PHE A 120 -5.24 1.26 3.02
CA PHE A 120 -6.62 1.37 2.56
C PHE A 120 -7.09 0.05 1.95
N GLN A 121 -8.37 -0.28 2.15
CA GLN A 121 -9.01 -1.38 1.44
C GLN A 121 -10.46 -1.08 1.07
N ALA A 122 -10.80 -1.42 -0.18
CA ALA A 122 -12.15 -1.35 -0.73
C ALA A 122 -12.84 -2.68 -0.55
N ASN A 123 -13.98 -2.66 0.15
CA ASN A 123 -14.72 -3.85 0.54
C ASN A 123 -16.04 -3.97 -0.20
N GLY A 124 -16.53 -5.19 -0.37
CA GLY A 124 -17.83 -5.48 -0.97
C GLY A 124 -17.98 -6.95 -1.32
N HIS A 125 -19.06 -7.58 -0.86
CA HIS A 125 -19.27 -9.01 -1.11
C HIS A 125 -19.60 -9.28 -2.59
N VAL A 126 -19.45 -10.54 -3.03
CA VAL A 126 -19.77 -10.98 -4.39
C VAL A 126 -21.22 -11.47 -4.51
N GLU A 127 -21.83 -11.87 -3.40
CA GLU A 127 -23.19 -12.42 -3.34
C GLU A 127 -24.17 -11.39 -2.75
N ASN A 128 -25.16 -10.96 -3.54
CA ASN A 128 -26.15 -9.96 -3.14
C ASN A 128 -26.98 -10.35 -1.93
N GLU A 129 -27.31 -11.62 -1.81
CA GLU A 129 -28.20 -12.18 -0.81
C GLU A 129 -27.45 -12.84 0.35
N ILE A 130 -26.16 -12.57 0.47
CA ILE A 130 -25.28 -13.24 1.45
C ILE A 130 -25.82 -13.20 2.88
N HIS A 131 -26.48 -12.10 3.28
CA HIS A 131 -27.05 -11.92 4.62
C HIS A 131 -28.15 -12.94 4.95
N ARG A 132 -28.78 -13.58 3.94
CA ARG A 132 -29.75 -14.66 4.14
C ARG A 132 -29.10 -15.97 4.55
N VAL A 133 -27.83 -16.16 4.19
CA VAL A 133 -27.05 -17.37 4.50
C VAL A 133 -26.11 -17.12 5.67
N GLN A 134 -25.49 -15.96 5.70
CA GLN A 134 -24.56 -15.52 6.75
C GLN A 134 -24.98 -14.13 7.25
N THR A 135 -25.69 -14.08 8.36
CA THR A 135 -26.31 -12.86 8.91
C THR A 135 -25.31 -11.75 9.26
N SER A 136 -24.04 -12.11 9.47
CA SER A 136 -22.94 -11.15 9.71
C SER A 136 -22.34 -10.54 8.45
N GLN A 137 -22.76 -11.02 7.26
CA GLN A 137 -22.22 -10.57 5.97
C GLN A 137 -23.25 -9.73 5.20
N TYR A 138 -22.74 -8.71 4.51
CA TYR A 138 -23.57 -7.82 3.67
C TYR A 138 -22.92 -7.64 2.33
N PHE A 139 -23.71 -7.49 1.28
CA PHE A 139 -23.22 -7.21 -0.08
C PHE A 139 -22.48 -5.88 -0.15
N LEU A 140 -23.12 -4.82 0.39
CA LEU A 140 -22.49 -3.51 0.50
C LEU A 140 -21.70 -3.45 1.80
N GLN A 141 -20.43 -3.10 1.70
CA GLN A 141 -19.52 -2.99 2.85
C GLN A 141 -18.78 -1.64 2.78
N PRO A 142 -18.58 -0.95 3.89
CA PRO A 142 -17.77 0.27 3.89
C PRO A 142 -16.31 -0.06 3.59
N PRO A 143 -15.59 0.81 2.86
CA PRO A 143 -14.13 0.73 2.80
C PRO A 143 -13.54 0.91 4.19
N GLN A 144 -12.28 0.51 4.37
CA GLN A 144 -11.56 0.68 5.62
C GLN A 144 -10.25 1.39 5.39
N LEU A 145 -9.93 2.31 6.29
CA LEU A 145 -8.64 2.96 6.40
C LEU A 145 -8.01 2.54 7.73
N PHE A 146 -6.82 2.00 7.68
CA PHE A 146 -6.00 1.61 8.81
C PHE A 146 -4.86 2.62 8.94
N TRP A 147 -4.97 3.48 9.93
CA TRP A 147 -3.96 4.48 10.23
C TRP A 147 -2.74 3.84 10.90
N ASN A 148 -1.57 4.09 10.33
CA ASN A 148 -0.29 3.69 10.91
C ASN A 148 0.10 4.67 12.00
N CYS A 149 -0.30 4.40 13.22
CA CYS A 149 -0.03 5.28 14.35
C CYS A 149 1.38 5.09 14.97
N GLY A 150 2.21 4.22 14.40
CA GLY A 150 3.57 3.97 14.90
C GLY A 150 3.59 3.70 16.41
N ASP A 151 4.50 4.33 17.11
CA ASP A 151 4.67 4.15 18.57
C ASP A 151 3.53 4.78 19.41
N ALA A 152 2.59 5.50 18.80
CA ALA A 152 1.46 6.09 19.52
C ALA A 152 0.37 5.07 19.88
N CYS A 153 0.40 3.88 19.27
CA CYS A 153 -0.57 2.81 19.51
C CYS A 153 0.13 1.53 19.99
N ARG A 154 -0.67 0.59 20.50
CA ARG A 154 -0.18 -0.73 20.89
C ARG A 154 0.15 -1.61 19.67
N ALA A 155 -0.62 -1.46 18.59
CA ALA A 155 -0.42 -2.14 17.32
C ALA A 155 -0.01 -1.09 16.28
N THR A 156 0.66 -1.48 15.23
CA THR A 156 1.11 -0.57 14.15
C THR A 156 -0.07 0.16 13.51
N TYR A 157 -1.17 -0.55 13.29
CA TYR A 157 -2.36 -0.02 12.64
C TYR A 157 -3.57 0.05 13.58
N ARG A 158 -4.32 1.14 13.46
CA ARG A 158 -5.64 1.32 14.05
C ARG A 158 -6.64 1.61 12.93
N VAL A 159 -7.72 0.84 12.87
CA VAL A 159 -8.81 1.18 11.94
C VAL A 159 -9.41 2.55 12.29
N VAL A 160 -9.57 3.42 11.30
CA VAL A 160 -10.27 4.68 11.44
C VAL A 160 -11.75 4.39 11.64
N ARG A 161 -12.32 4.90 12.73
CA ARG A 161 -13.69 4.55 13.14
C ARG A 161 -14.72 5.35 12.32
N ASP A 162 -15.96 4.84 12.30
CA ASP A 162 -17.06 5.45 11.52
C ASP A 162 -17.34 6.90 11.94
N ASP A 163 -17.17 7.25 13.21
CA ASP A 163 -17.36 8.60 13.74
C ASP A 163 -16.19 9.57 13.37
N GLU A 164 -15.06 9.04 12.93
CA GLU A 164 -13.88 9.77 12.46
C GLU A 164 -13.79 9.80 10.92
N SER A 165 -14.54 8.94 10.23
CA SER A 165 -14.27 8.51 8.85
C SER A 165 -15.09 9.24 7.78
N GLY A 166 -16.09 10.03 8.16
CA GLY A 166 -16.91 10.77 7.19
C GLY A 166 -17.48 9.87 6.08
N ALA A 167 -17.10 10.12 4.84
CA ALA A 167 -17.58 9.36 3.67
C ALA A 167 -17.08 7.91 3.59
N LEU A 168 -16.05 7.52 4.35
CA LEU A 168 -15.60 6.13 4.46
C LEU A 168 -16.66 5.20 5.05
N SER A 169 -17.58 5.72 5.89
CA SER A 169 -18.69 4.93 6.45
C SER A 169 -19.71 4.47 5.41
N ARG A 170 -19.68 5.01 4.19
CA ARG A 170 -20.60 4.68 3.13
C ARG A 170 -20.34 3.28 2.59
N ALA A 171 -21.31 2.37 2.80
CA ALA A 171 -21.21 1.02 2.28
C ALA A 171 -21.39 0.98 0.76
N VAL A 172 -20.52 0.25 0.07
CA VAL A 172 -20.47 0.08 -1.39
C VAL A 172 -20.16 -1.39 -1.74
N ALA A 173 -20.45 -1.83 -2.95
CA ALA A 173 -19.94 -3.10 -3.47
C ALA A 173 -18.57 -2.86 -4.12
N GLY A 174 -17.59 -2.48 -3.30
CA GLY A 174 -16.27 -2.03 -3.75
C GLY A 174 -15.50 -3.11 -4.50
N ARG A 175 -14.69 -2.67 -5.49
CA ARG A 175 -13.79 -3.52 -6.28
C ARG A 175 -12.42 -2.86 -6.40
N GLY A 176 -12.11 -2.21 -7.50
CA GLY A 176 -10.86 -1.47 -7.66
C GLY A 176 -10.83 -0.21 -6.80
N ALA A 177 -9.65 0.15 -6.35
CA ALA A 177 -9.40 1.42 -5.67
C ALA A 177 -8.03 1.96 -6.08
N ALA A 178 -7.96 3.28 -6.25
CA ALA A 178 -6.73 3.99 -6.60
C ALA A 178 -6.67 5.33 -5.89
N TYR A 179 -5.46 5.85 -5.75
CA TYR A 179 -5.23 7.19 -5.20
C TYR A 179 -4.52 8.11 -6.19
N ALA A 180 -4.79 9.39 -6.05
CA ALA A 180 -4.07 10.51 -6.66
C ALA A 180 -4.37 11.78 -5.87
N ASP A 181 -3.48 12.76 -5.93
CA ASP A 181 -3.76 14.12 -5.52
C ASP A 181 -4.49 14.81 -6.69
N ILE A 182 -5.83 14.91 -6.61
CA ILE A 182 -6.67 15.36 -7.74
C ILE A 182 -6.92 16.86 -7.75
N ASP A 183 -6.77 17.55 -6.64
CA ASP A 183 -6.95 19.01 -6.55
C ASP A 183 -5.65 19.80 -6.35
N GLY A 184 -4.52 19.10 -6.17
CA GLY A 184 -3.18 19.67 -6.15
C GLY A 184 -2.77 20.27 -4.81
N ASP A 185 -3.42 19.84 -3.72
CA ASP A 185 -3.13 20.32 -2.37
C ASP A 185 -2.08 19.48 -1.61
N GLY A 186 -1.67 18.34 -2.19
CA GLY A 186 -0.66 17.44 -1.66
C GLY A 186 -1.22 16.22 -0.95
N ASP A 187 -2.45 16.28 -0.49
CA ASP A 187 -3.15 15.16 0.12
C ASP A 187 -3.55 14.13 -0.94
N LEU A 188 -3.52 12.85 -0.60
CA LEU A 188 -3.89 11.80 -1.53
C LEU A 188 -5.37 11.45 -1.39
N ASP A 189 -6.11 11.67 -2.47
CA ASP A 189 -7.53 11.33 -2.61
C ASP A 189 -7.71 9.90 -3.07
N VAL A 190 -8.83 9.28 -2.76
CA VAL A 190 -9.11 7.90 -3.12
C VAL A 190 -10.38 7.79 -3.97
N VAL A 191 -10.30 7.05 -5.08
CA VAL A 191 -11.46 6.61 -5.84
C VAL A 191 -11.67 5.12 -5.66
N VAL A 192 -12.93 4.73 -5.38
CA VAL A 192 -13.35 3.32 -5.28
C VAL A 192 -14.38 3.03 -6.35
N THR A 193 -14.10 2.06 -7.21
CA THR A 193 -15.09 1.53 -8.15
C THR A 193 -15.99 0.52 -7.46
N GLN A 194 -17.25 0.39 -7.91
CA GLN A 194 -18.20 -0.56 -7.32
C GLN A 194 -19.09 -1.22 -8.36
N VAL A 195 -19.60 -2.39 -8.02
CA VAL A 195 -20.58 -3.09 -8.86
C VAL A 195 -21.93 -2.42 -8.74
N GLY A 196 -22.55 -2.11 -9.90
CA GLY A 196 -23.92 -1.60 -9.97
C GLY A 196 -24.13 -0.18 -9.44
N GLY A 197 -23.07 0.57 -9.14
CA GLY A 197 -23.15 1.92 -8.59
C GLY A 197 -22.15 2.89 -9.21
N LYS A 198 -22.30 4.20 -8.89
CA LYS A 198 -21.34 5.22 -9.27
C LYS A 198 -20.06 5.05 -8.44
N PRO A 199 -18.88 5.36 -9.00
CA PRO A 199 -17.65 5.39 -8.21
C PRO A 199 -17.82 6.28 -6.97
N LEU A 200 -17.18 5.87 -5.86
CA LEU A 200 -17.06 6.68 -4.66
C LEU A 200 -15.74 7.45 -4.74
N LEU A 201 -15.83 8.77 -4.69
CA LEU A 201 -14.67 9.64 -4.54
C LEU A 201 -14.59 10.05 -3.07
N LEU A 202 -13.45 9.81 -2.47
CA LEU A 202 -13.09 10.19 -1.11
C LEU A 202 -12.02 11.26 -1.24
N ARG A 203 -12.42 12.53 -1.16
CA ARG A 203 -11.48 13.62 -1.11
C ARG A 203 -10.90 13.72 0.29
N ASN A 204 -9.59 13.84 0.36
CA ASN A 204 -8.86 14.06 1.59
C ASN A 204 -8.68 15.57 1.79
N ASP A 205 -9.24 16.11 2.85
CA ASP A 205 -9.16 17.53 3.19
C ASP A 205 -8.51 17.66 4.59
N GLN A 206 -7.48 16.88 4.88
CA GLN A 206 -6.82 16.95 6.18
C GLN A 206 -6.19 18.35 6.40
N ALA A 207 -6.21 18.83 7.63
CA ALA A 207 -5.69 20.14 8.00
C ALA A 207 -4.72 20.05 9.19
N LEU A 208 -3.91 19.02 9.21
CA LEU A 208 -2.94 18.75 10.28
C LEU A 208 -1.72 19.69 10.20
N GLY A 209 -1.55 20.39 9.07
CA GLY A 209 -0.41 21.24 8.79
C GLY A 209 0.88 20.45 8.75
N HIS A 210 0.83 19.28 8.16
CA HIS A 210 1.99 18.47 7.82
C HIS A 210 2.57 18.96 6.49
N HIS A 211 3.89 18.87 6.37
CA HIS A 211 4.61 19.16 5.15
C HIS A 211 4.75 17.92 4.28
N TRP A 212 4.92 18.13 2.98
CA TRP A 212 5.06 17.05 2.02
C TRP A 212 6.05 17.38 0.91
N LEU A 213 6.51 16.34 0.21
CA LEU A 213 7.33 16.45 -0.98
C LEU A 213 6.82 15.47 -2.03
N ARG A 214 6.47 15.98 -3.23
CA ARG A 214 6.04 15.13 -4.34
C ARG A 214 6.99 15.22 -5.51
N LEU A 215 7.28 14.07 -6.12
CA LEU A 215 8.24 13.96 -7.20
C LEU A 215 7.62 13.24 -8.40
N ARG A 216 7.58 13.91 -9.54
CA ARG A 216 7.31 13.31 -10.84
C ARG A 216 8.64 13.04 -11.53
N LEU A 217 9.00 11.77 -11.65
CA LEU A 217 10.27 11.36 -12.26
C LEU A 217 10.11 11.18 -13.77
N HIS A 218 11.14 11.59 -14.52
CA HIS A 218 11.22 11.45 -15.96
C HIS A 218 12.51 10.71 -16.32
N GLY A 219 12.35 9.45 -16.77
CA GLY A 219 13.46 8.63 -17.24
C GLY A 219 13.92 8.95 -18.65
N ARG A 220 15.10 8.48 -18.98
CA ARG A 220 15.66 8.51 -20.33
C ARG A 220 15.16 7.32 -21.16
N GLY A 221 15.35 7.37 -22.46
CA GLY A 221 15.05 6.25 -23.36
C GLY A 221 13.57 5.90 -23.45
N ALA A 222 13.25 4.62 -23.45
CA ALA A 222 11.90 4.10 -23.61
C ALA A 222 11.04 4.21 -22.33
N ASN A 223 11.67 4.15 -21.15
CA ASN A 223 10.97 4.24 -19.86
C ASN A 223 10.82 5.70 -19.41
N LYS A 224 9.97 6.45 -20.11
CA LYS A 224 9.76 7.90 -19.88
C LYS A 224 9.20 8.20 -18.50
N ASP A 225 8.42 7.30 -17.95
CA ASP A 225 7.75 7.44 -16.66
C ASP A 225 8.63 6.97 -15.49
N ALA A 226 9.88 6.61 -15.76
CA ALA A 226 10.83 6.11 -14.75
C ALA A 226 10.27 4.95 -13.90
N ILE A 227 9.39 4.11 -14.47
CA ILE A 227 8.79 2.98 -13.76
C ILE A 227 9.90 2.08 -13.22
N GLY A 228 9.82 1.74 -11.93
CA GLY A 228 10.84 0.97 -11.22
C GLY A 228 11.91 1.81 -10.51
N ALA A 229 11.97 3.13 -10.75
CA ALA A 229 12.84 4.00 -9.97
C ALA A 229 12.50 3.93 -8.48
N ARG A 230 13.51 3.94 -7.62
CA ARG A 230 13.38 3.93 -6.16
C ARG A 230 13.84 5.26 -5.62
N VAL A 231 13.06 5.83 -4.71
CA VAL A 231 13.37 7.10 -4.05
C VAL A 231 13.53 6.84 -2.56
N ALA A 232 14.57 7.40 -1.99
CA ALA A 232 14.82 7.39 -0.55
C ALA A 232 14.93 8.83 -0.05
N LEU A 233 14.00 9.22 0.82
CA LEU A 233 13.98 10.50 1.51
C LEU A 233 14.38 10.28 2.97
N LYS A 234 15.38 11.02 3.44
CA LYS A 234 15.78 10.96 4.85
C LYS A 234 15.24 12.20 5.58
N VAL A 235 14.49 11.96 6.65
CA VAL A 235 13.90 13.00 7.50
C VAL A 235 14.16 12.65 8.96
N GLY A 236 14.87 13.52 9.68
CA GLY A 236 15.15 13.33 11.12
C GLY A 236 15.83 12.00 11.44
N GLY A 237 16.70 11.50 10.57
CA GLY A 237 17.40 10.23 10.70
C GLY A 237 16.63 8.98 10.24
N LYS A 238 15.32 9.05 10.02
CA LYS A 238 14.49 7.98 9.42
C LYS A 238 14.57 8.04 7.90
N VAL A 239 14.39 6.90 7.23
CA VAL A 239 14.43 6.82 5.77
C VAL A 239 13.10 6.29 5.24
N GLU A 240 12.36 7.16 4.61
CA GLU A 240 11.17 6.82 3.84
C GLU A 240 11.57 6.33 2.45
N ARG A 241 10.84 5.35 1.93
CA ARG A 241 11.14 4.73 0.64
C ARG A 241 9.89 4.63 -0.19
N ALA A 242 9.98 5.12 -1.42
CA ALA A 242 8.93 4.99 -2.41
C ALA A 242 9.49 4.42 -3.72
N ARG A 243 8.61 3.86 -4.53
CA ARG A 243 8.93 3.36 -5.87
C ARG A 243 7.93 3.88 -6.87
N VAL A 244 8.40 4.28 -8.04
CA VAL A 244 7.51 4.57 -9.17
C VAL A 244 6.95 3.23 -9.68
N MET A 245 5.78 2.88 -9.18
CA MET A 245 5.07 1.64 -9.50
C MET A 245 3.56 1.93 -9.51
N PRO A 246 3.03 2.43 -10.63
CA PRO A 246 1.61 2.82 -10.69
C PRO A 246 0.68 1.60 -10.62
N THR A 247 1.04 0.46 -11.21
CA THR A 247 0.22 -0.75 -11.20
C THR A 247 0.30 -1.43 -9.84
N ARG A 248 -0.75 -1.30 -9.05
CA ARG A 248 -0.86 -1.79 -7.66
C ARG A 248 -2.31 -2.18 -7.39
N SER A 249 -2.56 -2.79 -6.22
CA SER A 249 -3.90 -3.11 -5.76
C SER A 249 -4.61 -4.17 -6.64
N TYR A 250 -5.92 -4.11 -6.74
CA TYR A 250 -6.76 -5.01 -7.53
C TYR A 250 -7.24 -4.29 -8.80
N LEU A 251 -6.76 -4.72 -9.98
CA LEU A 251 -7.15 -4.17 -11.29
C LEU A 251 -7.12 -2.63 -11.34
N SER A 252 -6.11 -2.03 -10.69
CA SER A 252 -6.04 -0.59 -10.48
C SER A 252 -4.67 -0.03 -10.82
N GLN A 253 -4.64 1.28 -11.01
CA GLN A 253 -3.44 2.03 -11.30
C GLN A 253 -3.47 3.36 -10.56
N MET A 254 -2.39 3.67 -9.86
CA MET A 254 -2.20 4.92 -9.12
C MET A 254 -1.56 5.99 -10.00
N GLU A 255 -1.49 7.20 -9.50
CA GLU A 255 -0.71 8.25 -10.12
C GLU A 255 0.79 7.89 -10.19
N LEU A 256 1.52 8.56 -11.07
CA LEU A 256 2.96 8.33 -11.24
C LEU A 256 3.84 9.13 -10.27
N PRO A 257 3.46 10.32 -9.79
CA PRO A 257 4.21 10.99 -8.72
C PRO A 257 4.33 10.09 -7.48
N VAL A 258 5.49 10.17 -6.83
CA VAL A 258 5.68 9.61 -5.49
C VAL A 258 5.54 10.73 -4.46
N THR A 259 4.79 10.46 -3.39
CA THR A 259 4.50 11.39 -2.31
C THR A 259 5.20 10.93 -1.04
N PHE A 260 5.81 11.87 -0.34
CA PHE A 260 6.40 11.71 0.98
C PHE A 260 5.77 12.70 1.93
N GLY A 261 5.23 12.23 3.05
CA GLY A 261 4.81 13.07 4.16
C GLY A 261 5.99 13.32 5.10
N LEU A 262 6.14 14.54 5.55
CA LEU A 262 7.22 14.94 6.47
C LEU A 262 6.70 15.23 7.88
N GLY A 263 5.40 15.06 8.12
CA GLY A 263 4.80 15.50 9.37
C GLY A 263 5.06 16.98 9.63
N LYS A 264 5.56 17.30 10.81
CA LYS A 264 5.90 18.68 11.20
C LYS A 264 7.33 19.11 10.84
N ALA A 265 8.10 18.27 10.15
CA ALA A 265 9.46 18.63 9.77
C ALA A 265 9.45 19.65 8.61
N ASP A 266 10.14 20.75 8.79
CA ASP A 266 10.27 21.84 7.82
C ASP A 266 11.43 21.67 6.83
N HIS A 267 12.16 20.56 6.93
CA HIS A 267 13.24 20.19 6.04
C HIS A 267 13.48 18.67 6.04
N TYR A 268 14.24 18.20 5.08
CA TYR A 268 14.73 16.82 5.00
C TYR A 268 16.26 16.79 4.93
N ASP A 269 16.86 15.68 5.35
CA ASP A 269 18.32 15.53 5.43
C ASP A 269 18.95 15.27 4.05
N SER A 270 18.33 14.35 3.26
CA SER A 270 18.82 13.95 1.94
C SER A 270 17.73 13.30 1.10
N LEU A 271 17.90 13.38 -0.23
CA LEU A 271 17.01 12.77 -1.22
C LEU A 271 17.87 12.07 -2.28
N GLU A 272 17.74 10.75 -2.36
CA GLU A 272 18.44 9.90 -3.34
C GLU A 272 17.43 9.22 -4.27
N ILE A 273 17.71 9.19 -5.56
CA ILE A 273 16.98 8.43 -6.56
C ILE A 273 17.90 7.35 -7.11
N LEU A 274 17.45 6.10 -7.06
CA LEU A 274 18.06 4.99 -7.78
C LEU A 274 17.22 4.71 -9.02
N TRP A 275 17.76 5.05 -10.18
CA TRP A 275 17.12 4.89 -11.47
C TRP A 275 17.03 3.41 -11.88
N PRO A 276 16.12 3.04 -12.81
CA PRO A 276 15.95 1.65 -13.22
C PRO A 276 17.19 0.98 -13.84
N ASP A 277 18.10 1.76 -14.36
CA ASP A 277 19.39 1.30 -14.91
C ASP A 277 20.50 1.12 -13.86
N GLY A 278 20.19 1.40 -12.58
CA GLY A 278 21.11 1.27 -11.46
C GLY A 278 21.92 2.51 -11.11
N ARG A 279 21.78 3.59 -11.86
CA ARG A 279 22.45 4.86 -11.54
C ARG A 279 21.81 5.53 -10.34
N LYS A 280 22.63 6.12 -9.48
CA LYS A 280 22.20 6.93 -8.34
C LYS A 280 22.29 8.40 -8.68
N GLN A 281 21.32 9.17 -8.21
CA GLN A 281 21.28 10.62 -8.33
C GLN A 281 20.84 11.21 -7.00
N GLU A 282 21.71 12.02 -6.41
CA GLU A 282 21.34 12.86 -5.27
C GLU A 282 20.66 14.14 -5.78
N ILE A 283 19.58 14.52 -5.12
CA ILE A 283 18.83 15.72 -5.45
C ILE A 283 19.08 16.75 -4.35
N PRO A 284 19.58 17.94 -4.70
CA PRO A 284 19.75 19.02 -3.72
C PRO A 284 18.40 19.46 -3.15
N GLY A 285 18.43 20.22 -2.07
CA GLY A 285 17.23 20.66 -1.34
C GLY A 285 16.16 21.26 -2.25
N LEU A 286 15.00 20.59 -2.28
CA LEU A 286 13.79 21.05 -2.95
C LEU A 286 12.86 21.73 -1.93
N ALA A 287 12.09 22.68 -2.37
CA ALA A 287 11.07 23.31 -1.52
C ALA A 287 9.98 22.29 -1.16
N LEU A 288 9.55 22.26 0.09
CA LEU A 288 8.41 21.47 0.54
C LEU A 288 7.09 22.01 -0.03
N ASP A 289 6.04 21.26 0.14
CA ASP A 289 4.66 21.56 -0.25
C ASP A 289 4.53 21.87 -1.76
N LYS A 290 5.28 21.10 -2.56
CA LYS A 290 5.31 21.23 -4.03
C LYS A 290 5.56 19.89 -4.73
N LEU A 291 4.95 19.78 -5.91
CA LEU A 291 5.29 18.76 -6.91
C LEU A 291 6.48 19.21 -7.74
N HIS A 292 7.56 18.46 -7.72
CA HIS A 292 8.78 18.69 -8.49
C HIS A 292 8.91 17.72 -9.67
N GLN A 293 9.35 18.25 -10.81
CA GLN A 293 9.70 17.46 -11.99
C GLN A 293 11.20 17.15 -11.93
N VAL A 294 11.56 15.87 -11.79
CA VAL A 294 12.96 15.45 -11.73
C VAL A 294 13.30 14.60 -12.95
N ARG A 295 14.35 14.98 -13.65
CA ARG A 295 14.82 14.25 -14.83
C ARG A 295 16.06 13.43 -14.48
N GLU A 296 16.13 12.28 -15.07
CA GLU A 296 17.32 11.42 -15.04
C GLU A 296 18.50 12.13 -15.73
N ASN A 297 19.64 12.25 -15.04
CA ASN A 297 20.87 12.90 -15.51
C ASN A 297 21.56 12.12 -16.65
#